data_3e331c8dadcac147c5c6b4e32be17182
#
_entry.id   3e331c8dadcac147c5c6b4e32be17182
#
_cell.length_a   1.000
_cell.length_b   1.000
_cell.length_c   1.000
_cell.angle_alpha   90.00
_cell.angle_beta   90.00
_cell.angle_gamma   90.00
#
_symmetry.space_group_name_H-M   'P 1'
#
loop_
_entity.id
_entity.type
_entity.pdbx_description
1 polymer ?
#
loop_
_entity_poly.entity_id
_entity_poly.type
_entity_poly.pdbx_seq_one_letter_code
_entity_poly.pdbx_strand_id
1 'polypeptide(L)'
;MNRMKKAVSLAAALVLMLGCACAFAAGNGRIRYEGEGFATPEDALACYMEGLKNLDFEQMMSAFAWETQMEHYDLRVFLERIGAYQVTMRPRMPSINDFMFSANVNVLRFYQADLIYRSIEAYILGDDDPAKAATGSVTFESNSDDVGAFLEKFENGRLEKLTQMTNIRFLSPDEITDNKFSVGPNPEAFIRQTACYGADEAVNLVGVADVGDETLYCYPTICRYGDRWYLVSVSSFTSMIIGVSNLNQAFVCGPGSLADLIR
;
A
#
# COMPACT_ATOMS: atom_id res chain seq x y z
N MET A 1 -34.90 -26.62 -19.11
CA MET A 1 -34.09 -25.40 -19.09
C MET A 1 -33.29 -25.19 -17.79
N ASN A 2 -33.73 -25.66 -16.59
CA ASN A 2 -33.03 -25.46 -15.31
C ASN A 2 -31.76 -26.34 -15.05
N ARG A 3 -31.68 -27.53 -15.65
CA ARG A 3 -30.53 -28.43 -15.45
C ARG A 3 -29.27 -27.98 -16.19
N MET A 4 -29.42 -27.41 -17.37
CA MET A 4 -28.30 -26.93 -18.18
C MET A 4 -27.64 -25.65 -17.59
N LYS A 5 -28.45 -24.76 -17.01
CA LYS A 5 -27.93 -23.56 -16.31
C LYS A 5 -27.15 -23.91 -15.04
N LYS A 6 -27.56 -24.93 -14.30
CA LYS A 6 -26.83 -25.45 -13.12
C LYS A 6 -25.51 -26.12 -13.50
N ALA A 7 -25.46 -26.82 -14.64
CA ALA A 7 -24.24 -27.46 -15.13
C ALA A 7 -23.21 -26.44 -15.61
N VAL A 8 -23.64 -25.38 -16.28
CA VAL A 8 -22.77 -24.28 -16.74
C VAL A 8 -22.22 -23.48 -15.54
N SER A 9 -23.05 -23.23 -14.51
CA SER A 9 -22.61 -22.52 -13.30
C SER A 9 -21.61 -23.36 -12.47
N LEU A 10 -21.80 -24.69 -12.43
CA LEU A 10 -20.87 -25.59 -11.72
C LEU A 10 -19.54 -25.72 -12.48
N ALA A 11 -19.57 -25.75 -13.80
CA ALA A 11 -18.36 -25.78 -14.64
C ALA A 11 -17.57 -24.47 -14.53
N ALA A 12 -18.23 -23.31 -14.51
CA ALA A 12 -17.59 -22.01 -14.32
C ALA A 12 -16.95 -21.89 -12.92
N ALA A 13 -17.62 -22.38 -11.88
CA ALA A 13 -17.07 -22.42 -10.52
C ALA A 13 -15.87 -23.36 -10.40
N LEU A 14 -15.89 -24.50 -11.11
CA LEU A 14 -14.76 -25.42 -11.14
C LEU A 14 -13.56 -24.85 -11.90
N VAL A 15 -13.78 -24.12 -12.98
CA VAL A 15 -12.71 -23.44 -13.74
C VAL A 15 -12.09 -22.31 -12.94
N LEU A 16 -12.89 -21.56 -12.16
CA LEU A 16 -12.38 -20.53 -11.24
C LEU A 16 -11.60 -21.15 -10.08
N MET A 17 -12.08 -22.26 -9.50
CA MET A 17 -11.34 -22.96 -8.45
C MET A 17 -10.06 -23.64 -8.95
N LEU A 18 -10.05 -24.16 -10.19
CA LEU A 18 -8.85 -24.71 -10.83
C LEU A 18 -7.86 -23.59 -11.23
N GLY A 19 -8.33 -22.41 -11.62
CA GLY A 19 -7.49 -21.24 -11.89
C GLY A 19 -6.76 -20.75 -10.64
N CYS A 20 -7.40 -20.75 -9.48
CA CYS A 20 -6.75 -20.44 -8.20
C CYS A 20 -5.78 -21.55 -7.72
N ALA A 21 -6.00 -22.80 -8.11
CA ALA A 21 -5.12 -23.92 -7.71
C ALA A 21 -3.85 -24.03 -8.58
N CYS A 22 -3.84 -23.47 -9.79
CA CYS A 22 -2.67 -23.55 -10.70
C CYS A 22 -1.57 -22.53 -10.37
N ALA A 23 -1.81 -21.56 -9.50
CA ALA A 23 -0.76 -20.65 -9.01
C ALA A 23 0.20 -21.33 -8.00
N PHE A 24 -0.07 -22.56 -7.59
CA PHE A 24 0.73 -23.30 -6.61
C PHE A 24 1.78 -24.25 -7.22
N ALA A 25 1.97 -24.26 -8.51
CA ALA A 25 2.81 -25.26 -9.15
C ALA A 25 3.83 -24.66 -10.11
N ALA A 26 4.94 -24.19 -9.60
CA ALA A 26 6.27 -24.36 -10.23
C ALA A 26 7.34 -23.54 -9.47
N GLY A 27 8.11 -24.19 -8.65
CA GLY A 27 9.32 -23.62 -8.05
C GLY A 27 9.45 -24.01 -6.59
N ASN A 28 10.21 -25.04 -6.30
CA ASN A 28 10.72 -25.46 -4.99
C ASN A 28 9.73 -25.55 -3.80
N GLY A 29 8.44 -25.68 -4.03
CA GLY A 29 7.44 -25.83 -2.98
C GLY A 29 7.18 -24.56 -2.14
N ARG A 30 7.71 -23.39 -2.54
CA ARG A 30 7.46 -22.11 -1.87
C ARG A 30 6.12 -21.54 -2.30
N ILE A 31 5.37 -21.01 -1.34
CA ILE A 31 4.19 -20.20 -1.62
C ILE A 31 4.72 -18.86 -2.17
N ARG A 32 4.25 -18.47 -3.36
CA ARG A 32 4.50 -17.15 -3.94
C ARG A 32 3.29 -16.27 -3.68
N TYR A 33 3.53 -15.09 -3.14
CA TYR A 33 2.49 -14.13 -2.76
C TYR A 33 2.32 -12.99 -3.75
N GLU A 34 3.36 -12.67 -4.52
CA GLU A 34 3.30 -11.61 -5.51
C GLU A 34 2.63 -12.05 -6.82
N GLY A 35 2.00 -11.11 -7.50
CA GLY A 35 1.48 -11.29 -8.86
C GLY A 35 2.59 -11.23 -9.92
N GLU A 36 2.18 -11.21 -11.20
CA GLU A 36 3.10 -11.14 -12.35
C GLU A 36 3.71 -9.73 -12.54
N GLY A 37 3.29 -8.74 -11.74
CA GLY A 37 3.64 -7.34 -11.91
C GLY A 37 2.92 -6.68 -13.08
N PHE A 38 3.22 -5.40 -13.29
CA PHE A 38 2.46 -4.53 -14.19
C PHE A 38 3.35 -4.00 -15.32
N ALA A 39 2.72 -3.60 -16.43
CA ALA A 39 3.45 -3.05 -17.56
C ALA A 39 3.93 -1.61 -17.31
N THR A 40 3.19 -0.85 -16.52
CA THR A 40 3.49 0.54 -16.18
C THR A 40 3.39 0.78 -14.68
N PRO A 41 4.05 1.81 -14.13
CA PRO A 41 3.92 2.17 -12.73
C PRO A 41 2.50 2.65 -12.38
N GLU A 42 1.80 3.28 -13.34
CA GLU A 42 0.40 3.70 -13.19
C GLU A 42 -0.53 2.50 -13.03
N ASP A 43 -0.32 1.41 -13.78
CA ASP A 43 -1.10 0.18 -13.66
C ASP A 43 -0.93 -0.46 -12.28
N ALA A 44 0.29 -0.45 -11.73
CA ALA A 44 0.56 -0.95 -10.39
C ALA A 44 -0.18 -0.13 -9.32
N LEU A 45 -0.13 1.20 -9.45
CA LEU A 45 -0.84 2.10 -8.53
C LEU A 45 -2.37 2.00 -8.72
N ALA A 46 -2.84 1.83 -9.96
CA ALA A 46 -4.26 1.64 -10.26
C ALA A 46 -4.81 0.39 -9.57
N CYS A 47 -4.10 -0.74 -9.65
CA CYS A 47 -4.48 -1.98 -8.97
C CYS A 47 -4.65 -1.77 -7.45
N TYR A 48 -3.72 -1.06 -6.84
CA TYR A 48 -3.78 -0.72 -5.42
C TYR A 48 -4.98 0.17 -5.06
N MET A 49 -5.22 1.24 -5.83
CA MET A 49 -6.33 2.16 -5.59
C MET A 49 -7.69 1.52 -5.89
N GLU A 50 -7.78 0.66 -6.90
CA GLU A 50 -8.99 -0.12 -7.16
C GLU A 50 -9.29 -1.11 -6.03
N GLY A 51 -8.26 -1.78 -5.50
CA GLY A 51 -8.42 -2.61 -4.31
C GLY A 51 -8.96 -1.82 -3.12
N LEU A 52 -8.45 -0.63 -2.88
CA LEU A 52 -8.95 0.26 -1.83
C LEU A 52 -10.41 0.67 -2.09
N LYS A 53 -10.76 1.05 -3.32
CA LYS A 53 -12.11 1.40 -3.74
C LYS A 53 -13.10 0.23 -3.58
N ASN A 54 -12.66 -0.97 -3.93
CA ASN A 54 -13.48 -2.18 -3.86
C ASN A 54 -13.54 -2.78 -2.44
N LEU A 55 -12.80 -2.21 -1.49
CA LEU A 55 -12.56 -2.77 -0.15
C LEU A 55 -11.98 -4.20 -0.24
N ASP A 56 -11.16 -4.44 -1.26
CA ASP A 56 -10.49 -5.72 -1.52
C ASP A 56 -9.02 -5.64 -1.09
N PHE A 57 -8.76 -6.09 0.14
CA PHE A 57 -7.42 -6.04 0.73
C PHE A 57 -6.42 -6.92 -0.03
N GLU A 58 -6.84 -8.07 -0.53
CA GLU A 58 -5.98 -8.99 -1.29
C GLU A 58 -5.62 -8.38 -2.65
N GLN A 59 -6.53 -7.67 -3.30
CA GLN A 59 -6.24 -6.90 -4.52
C GLN A 59 -5.19 -5.82 -4.24
N MET A 60 -5.31 -5.07 -3.13
CA MET A 60 -4.28 -4.10 -2.75
C MET A 60 -2.91 -4.77 -2.57
N MET A 61 -2.88 -5.89 -1.84
CA MET A 61 -1.65 -6.62 -1.55
C MET A 61 -1.01 -7.25 -2.80
N SER A 62 -1.81 -7.59 -3.83
CA SER A 62 -1.31 -8.16 -5.07
C SER A 62 -0.48 -7.19 -5.93
N ALA A 63 -0.55 -5.89 -5.64
CA ALA A 63 0.23 -4.86 -6.34
C ALA A 63 1.71 -4.81 -5.95
N PHE A 64 2.12 -5.54 -4.91
CA PHE A 64 3.46 -5.44 -4.33
C PHE A 64 4.41 -6.53 -4.83
N ALA A 65 5.70 -6.14 -4.94
CA ALA A 65 6.81 -7.08 -5.03
C ALA A 65 7.13 -7.65 -3.65
N TRP A 66 6.85 -8.91 -3.43
CA TRP A 66 7.18 -9.57 -2.17
C TRP A 66 8.46 -10.38 -2.28
N GLU A 67 8.45 -11.39 -3.13
CA GLU A 67 9.58 -12.26 -3.39
C GLU A 67 10.66 -11.53 -4.20
N THR A 68 10.26 -10.85 -5.27
CA THR A 68 11.16 -10.10 -6.14
C THR A 68 11.95 -9.04 -5.37
N GLN A 69 11.30 -8.27 -4.48
CA GLN A 69 11.99 -7.31 -3.65
C GLN A 69 12.99 -7.99 -2.71
N MET A 70 12.66 -9.15 -2.15
CA MET A 70 13.57 -9.87 -1.24
C MET A 70 14.73 -10.54 -1.96
N GLU A 71 14.56 -10.95 -3.21
CA GLU A 71 15.62 -11.48 -4.07
C GLU A 71 16.66 -10.41 -4.42
N HIS A 72 16.24 -9.15 -4.54
CA HIS A 72 17.09 -8.04 -4.96
C HIS A 72 17.54 -7.12 -3.81
N TYR A 73 17.00 -7.32 -2.59
CA TYR A 73 17.32 -6.46 -1.45
C TYR A 73 18.79 -6.51 -1.04
N ASP A 74 19.43 -5.35 -1.01
CA ASP A 74 20.83 -5.19 -0.61
C ASP A 74 20.94 -4.60 0.81
N LEU A 75 21.19 -5.49 1.78
CA LEU A 75 21.41 -5.09 3.17
C LEU A 75 22.64 -4.20 3.33
N ARG A 76 23.69 -4.39 2.52
CA ARG A 76 24.89 -3.58 2.60
C ARG A 76 24.59 -2.13 2.27
N VAL A 77 23.92 -1.89 1.14
CA VAL A 77 23.49 -0.55 0.72
C VAL A 77 22.58 0.09 1.77
N PHE A 78 21.68 -0.69 2.39
CA PHE A 78 20.86 -0.21 3.49
C PHE A 78 21.68 0.27 4.68
N LEU A 79 22.66 -0.55 5.12
CA LEU A 79 23.50 -0.24 6.27
C LEU A 79 24.45 0.94 6.00
N GLU A 80 25.03 1.01 4.80
CA GLU A 80 25.87 2.15 4.38
C GLU A 80 25.09 3.46 4.38
N ARG A 81 23.83 3.42 3.96
CA ARG A 81 22.95 4.58 3.97
C ARG A 81 22.56 5.05 5.37
N ILE A 82 22.21 4.11 6.24
CA ILE A 82 21.73 4.41 7.60
C ILE A 82 22.90 4.71 8.54
N GLY A 83 24.08 4.12 8.31
CA GLY A 83 25.26 4.28 9.18
C GLY A 83 25.13 3.58 10.53
N ALA A 84 24.08 2.80 10.76
CA ALA A 84 23.82 2.11 12.02
C ALA A 84 22.98 0.85 11.79
N TYR A 85 23.08 -0.10 12.71
CA TYR A 85 22.19 -1.24 12.79
C TYR A 85 21.38 -1.22 14.07
N GLN A 86 20.07 -1.20 13.94
CA GLN A 86 19.14 -1.34 15.07
C GLN A 86 18.03 -2.32 14.66
N VAL A 87 17.75 -3.27 15.52
CA VAL A 87 16.68 -4.27 15.29
C VAL A 87 15.32 -3.59 15.11
N THR A 88 15.09 -2.47 15.81
CA THR A 88 13.87 -1.67 15.71
C THR A 88 13.66 -1.03 14.33
N MET A 89 14.72 -0.86 13.53
CA MET A 89 14.63 -0.38 12.14
C MET A 89 14.11 -1.45 11.18
N ARG A 90 13.95 -2.69 11.66
CA ARG A 90 13.47 -3.84 10.89
C ARG A 90 14.19 -4.03 9.54
N PRO A 91 15.54 -3.96 9.50
CA PRO A 91 16.26 -4.26 8.27
C PRO A 91 15.95 -5.68 7.86
N ARG A 92 15.92 -5.94 6.56
CA ARG A 92 15.78 -7.31 6.06
C ARG A 92 17.11 -8.04 6.26
N MET A 93 17.04 -9.21 6.86
CA MET A 93 18.23 -10.03 7.07
C MET A 93 18.65 -10.72 5.76
N PRO A 94 19.92 -11.11 5.60
CA PRO A 94 20.33 -11.86 4.42
C PRO A 94 19.51 -13.15 4.26
N SER A 95 19.02 -13.38 3.06
CA SER A 95 18.22 -14.57 2.71
C SER A 95 19.13 -15.78 2.43
N ILE A 96 19.89 -16.20 3.46
CA ILE A 96 20.91 -17.26 3.35
C ILE A 96 20.35 -18.66 3.11
N ASN A 97 19.06 -18.84 3.31
CA ASN A 97 18.33 -20.09 3.06
C ASN A 97 16.83 -19.80 2.90
N ASP A 98 16.07 -20.83 2.54
CA ASP A 98 14.62 -20.74 2.28
C ASP A 98 13.83 -20.27 3.49
N PHE A 99 14.23 -20.65 4.69
CA PHE A 99 13.59 -20.20 5.92
C PHE A 99 13.74 -18.68 6.11
N MET A 100 14.98 -18.16 5.98
CA MET A 100 15.24 -16.73 6.12
C MET A 100 14.58 -15.91 5.00
N PHE A 101 14.58 -16.42 3.78
CA PHE A 101 13.88 -15.79 2.67
C PHE A 101 12.39 -15.68 2.97
N SER A 102 11.75 -16.79 3.34
CA SER A 102 10.31 -16.80 3.66
C SER A 102 9.97 -15.93 4.87
N ALA A 103 10.84 -15.90 5.89
CA ALA A 103 10.68 -15.03 7.05
C ALA A 103 10.71 -13.54 6.63
N ASN A 104 11.67 -13.14 5.79
CA ASN A 104 11.78 -11.78 5.28
C ASN A 104 10.53 -11.37 4.47
N VAL A 105 10.05 -12.23 3.56
CA VAL A 105 8.83 -11.99 2.77
C VAL A 105 7.63 -11.79 3.68
N ASN A 106 7.43 -12.67 4.66
CA ASN A 106 6.30 -12.56 5.58
C ASN A 106 6.37 -11.30 6.47
N VAL A 107 7.58 -10.93 6.95
CA VAL A 107 7.77 -9.69 7.72
C VAL A 107 7.48 -8.46 6.85
N LEU A 108 7.91 -8.46 5.58
CA LEU A 108 7.62 -7.38 4.65
C LEU A 108 6.10 -7.22 4.43
N ARG A 109 5.42 -8.32 4.09
CA ARG A 109 3.97 -8.35 3.89
C ARG A 109 3.23 -7.86 5.13
N PHE A 110 3.57 -8.39 6.30
CA PHE A 110 2.96 -7.96 7.56
C PHE A 110 3.15 -6.46 7.80
N TYR A 111 4.34 -5.92 7.54
CA TYR A 111 4.62 -4.50 7.75
C TYR A 111 3.77 -3.60 6.82
N GLN A 112 3.66 -3.95 5.54
CA GLN A 112 2.83 -3.17 4.61
C GLN A 112 1.34 -3.29 4.96
N ALA A 113 0.89 -4.51 5.31
CA ALA A 113 -0.49 -4.75 5.76
C ALA A 113 -0.85 -3.93 7.01
N ASP A 114 0.06 -3.87 8.00
CA ASP A 114 -0.12 -3.08 9.22
C ASP A 114 -0.24 -1.57 8.92
N LEU A 115 0.56 -1.05 7.98
CA LEU A 115 0.46 0.35 7.54
C LEU A 115 -0.88 0.66 6.85
N ILE A 116 -1.33 -0.23 5.97
CA ILE A 116 -2.64 -0.10 5.30
C ILE A 116 -3.75 -0.15 6.35
N TYR A 117 -3.72 -1.14 7.25
CA TYR A 117 -4.72 -1.30 8.29
C TYR A 117 -4.85 -0.05 9.17
N ARG A 118 -3.72 0.51 9.63
CA ARG A 118 -3.73 1.74 10.44
C ARG A 118 -4.28 2.94 9.69
N SER A 119 -4.04 3.04 8.39
CA SER A 119 -4.60 4.12 7.58
C SER A 119 -6.12 3.97 7.45
N ILE A 120 -6.62 2.74 7.30
CA ILE A 120 -8.04 2.43 7.31
C ILE A 120 -8.66 2.78 8.68
N GLU A 121 -8.02 2.36 9.77
CA GLU A 121 -8.48 2.66 11.13
C GLU A 121 -8.55 4.17 11.39
N ALA A 122 -7.49 4.91 11.04
CA ALA A 122 -7.46 6.36 11.18
C ALA A 122 -8.56 7.03 10.34
N TYR A 123 -8.77 6.57 9.12
CA TYR A 123 -9.84 7.07 8.26
C TYR A 123 -11.23 6.82 8.87
N ILE A 124 -11.51 5.62 9.38
CA ILE A 124 -12.78 5.28 10.03
C ILE A 124 -13.02 6.16 11.25
N LEU A 125 -12.00 6.36 12.08
CA LEU A 125 -12.09 7.17 13.29
C LEU A 125 -12.20 8.67 13.01
N GLY A 126 -11.94 9.09 11.77
CA GLY A 126 -11.90 10.50 11.39
C GLY A 126 -10.65 11.22 11.91
N ASP A 127 -9.56 10.50 12.13
CA ASP A 127 -8.27 11.06 12.52
C ASP A 127 -7.37 11.10 11.28
N ASP A 128 -6.99 12.30 10.85
CA ASP A 128 -6.12 12.52 9.69
C ASP A 128 -4.65 12.15 9.96
N ASP A 129 -4.32 11.77 11.20
CA ASP A 129 -2.97 11.38 11.61
C ASP A 129 -2.92 9.97 12.23
N PRO A 130 -2.65 8.91 11.42
CA PRO A 130 -2.50 7.55 11.92
C PRO A 130 -1.41 7.37 12.97
N ALA A 131 -0.37 8.22 12.99
CA ALA A 131 0.63 8.16 14.05
C ALA A 131 0.06 8.65 15.37
N LYS A 132 -0.83 9.62 15.34
CA LYS A 132 -1.55 10.11 16.50
C LYS A 132 -2.58 9.09 16.95
N ALA A 133 -3.31 8.46 16.03
CA ALA A 133 -4.17 7.32 16.34
C ALA A 133 -3.40 6.14 16.96
N ALA A 134 -2.19 5.87 16.47
CA ALA A 134 -1.32 4.79 16.96
C ALA A 134 -0.66 5.08 18.32
N THR A 135 -0.50 6.34 18.70
CA THR A 135 0.17 6.77 19.95
C THR A 135 -0.80 7.35 20.97
N GLY A 136 -1.98 7.77 20.53
CA GLY A 136 -3.05 8.23 21.39
C GLY A 136 -3.66 7.05 22.18
N SER A 137 -4.09 7.33 23.40
CA SER A 137 -4.89 6.38 24.17
C SER A 137 -6.26 7.01 24.46
N VAL A 138 -7.31 6.25 24.18
CA VAL A 138 -8.65 6.56 24.67
C VAL A 138 -8.88 5.70 25.91
N THR A 139 -9.20 6.33 27.01
CA THR A 139 -9.51 5.62 28.27
C THR A 139 -11.02 5.55 28.45
N PHE A 140 -11.50 4.38 28.83
CA PHE A 140 -12.92 4.14 29.08
C PHE A 140 -13.11 3.70 30.53
N GLU A 141 -14.18 4.16 31.16
CA GLU A 141 -14.64 3.57 32.40
C GLU A 141 -15.37 2.25 32.12
N SER A 142 -15.20 1.25 32.99
CA SER A 142 -15.86 -0.04 32.83
C SER A 142 -17.38 0.15 32.80
N ASN A 143 -18.03 -0.44 31.81
CA ASN A 143 -19.49 -0.38 31.59
C ASN A 143 -20.03 1.04 31.35
N SER A 144 -19.22 1.95 30.81
CA SER A 144 -19.69 3.27 30.42
C SER A 144 -20.33 3.26 29.03
N ASP A 145 -21.25 4.20 28.79
CA ASP A 145 -21.85 4.42 27.46
C ASP A 145 -20.82 4.91 26.43
N ASP A 146 -19.66 5.40 26.91
CA ASP A 146 -18.55 5.89 26.06
C ASP A 146 -17.95 4.79 25.19
N VAL A 147 -17.93 3.51 25.65
CA VAL A 147 -17.48 2.37 24.85
C VAL A 147 -18.42 2.15 23.66
N GLY A 148 -19.74 2.25 23.90
CA GLY A 148 -20.75 2.14 22.85
C GLY A 148 -20.57 3.24 21.79
N ALA A 149 -20.48 4.49 22.21
CA ALA A 149 -20.26 5.64 21.34
C ALA A 149 -18.95 5.56 20.54
N PHE A 150 -17.91 4.97 21.13
CA PHE A 150 -16.65 4.72 20.41
C PHE A 150 -16.81 3.64 19.35
N LEU A 151 -17.49 2.53 19.66
CA LEU A 151 -17.72 1.44 18.70
C LEU A 151 -18.60 1.88 17.52
N GLU A 152 -19.58 2.77 17.75
CA GLU A 152 -20.40 3.36 16.69
C GLU A 152 -19.58 4.07 15.60
N LYS A 153 -18.35 4.54 15.90
CA LYS A 153 -17.47 5.13 14.91
C LYS A 153 -17.05 4.13 13.83
N PHE A 154 -16.93 2.84 14.16
CA PHE A 154 -16.61 1.80 13.19
C PHE A 154 -17.80 1.39 12.33
N GLU A 155 -19.02 1.73 12.77
CA GLU A 155 -20.28 1.43 12.07
C GLU A 155 -20.86 2.64 11.33
N ASN A 156 -20.15 3.77 11.31
CA ASN A 156 -20.64 5.06 10.76
C ASN A 156 -20.70 5.09 9.21
N GLY A 157 -20.33 4.03 8.53
CA GLY A 157 -20.32 3.93 7.07
C GLY A 157 -19.22 4.75 6.38
N ARG A 158 -18.25 5.28 7.13
CA ARG A 158 -17.17 6.08 6.54
C ARG A 158 -16.28 5.23 5.61
N LEU A 159 -16.05 3.98 5.94
CA LEU A 159 -15.28 3.07 5.09
C LEU A 159 -15.95 2.86 3.72
N GLU A 160 -17.27 2.74 3.71
CA GLU A 160 -18.06 2.55 2.49
C GLU A 160 -17.99 3.78 1.56
N LYS A 161 -17.66 4.97 2.05
CA LYS A 161 -17.45 6.14 1.20
C LYS A 161 -16.30 5.92 0.22
N LEU A 162 -15.29 5.11 0.56
CA LEU A 162 -14.19 4.77 -0.35
C LEU A 162 -14.70 4.09 -1.63
N THR A 163 -15.80 3.36 -1.58
CA THR A 163 -16.40 2.72 -2.77
C THR A 163 -16.95 3.74 -3.77
N GLN A 164 -17.18 4.99 -3.33
CA GLN A 164 -17.66 6.08 -4.16
C GLN A 164 -16.52 6.90 -4.79
N MET A 165 -15.29 6.40 -4.71
CA MET A 165 -14.10 7.03 -5.28
C MET A 165 -14.28 7.31 -6.77
N THR A 166 -14.07 8.58 -7.17
CA THR A 166 -14.18 9.06 -8.55
C THR A 166 -12.96 9.88 -8.95
N ASN A 167 -12.85 10.25 -10.23
CA ASN A 167 -11.78 11.11 -10.73
C ASN A 167 -10.37 10.64 -10.35
N ILE A 168 -10.14 9.32 -10.35
CA ILE A 168 -8.82 8.75 -10.02
C ILE A 168 -7.79 9.25 -11.05
N ARG A 169 -6.68 9.81 -10.56
CA ARG A 169 -5.56 10.32 -11.37
C ARG A 169 -4.23 9.92 -10.75
N PHE A 170 -3.23 9.81 -11.59
CA PHE A 170 -1.84 9.52 -11.20
C PHE A 170 -1.00 10.71 -11.62
N LEU A 171 -0.38 11.35 -10.63
CA LEU A 171 0.34 12.60 -10.80
C LEU A 171 1.80 12.41 -10.41
N SER A 172 2.70 13.09 -11.12
CA SER A 172 4.04 13.29 -10.61
C SER A 172 4.03 14.36 -9.51
N PRO A 173 4.99 14.33 -8.56
CA PRO A 173 5.01 15.29 -7.45
C PRO A 173 5.07 16.76 -7.86
N ASP A 174 5.59 17.07 -9.05
CA ASP A 174 5.71 18.42 -9.59
C ASP A 174 4.40 18.96 -10.21
N GLU A 175 3.44 18.10 -10.46
CA GLU A 175 2.09 18.49 -10.91
C GLU A 175 1.20 18.97 -9.75
N ILE A 176 1.63 18.75 -8.50
CA ILE A 176 0.87 19.11 -7.31
C ILE A 176 1.23 20.54 -6.91
N THR A 177 0.24 21.45 -6.87
CA THR A 177 0.46 22.89 -6.70
C THR A 177 0.71 23.34 -5.28
N ASP A 178 0.06 22.72 -4.31
CA ASP A 178 0.10 23.15 -2.91
C ASP A 178 1.29 22.53 -2.18
N ASN A 179 2.47 22.90 -2.63
CA ASN A 179 3.70 22.49 -1.98
C ASN A 179 4.01 23.45 -0.82
N LYS A 180 3.37 23.23 0.34
CA LYS A 180 3.67 23.99 1.57
C LYS A 180 5.10 23.79 2.06
N PHE A 181 5.76 22.75 1.58
CA PHE A 181 7.16 22.46 1.81
C PHE A 181 7.91 22.74 0.52
N SER A 182 8.64 23.83 0.47
CA SER A 182 9.50 24.26 -0.64
C SER A 182 10.69 23.32 -0.93
N VAL A 183 10.62 22.11 -0.47
CA VAL A 183 11.59 21.06 -0.76
C VAL A 183 11.05 20.32 -1.98
N GLY A 184 11.39 20.80 -3.16
CA GLY A 184 11.15 20.05 -4.39
C GLY A 184 11.68 18.61 -4.24
N PRO A 185 11.18 17.67 -5.04
CA PRO A 185 11.67 16.30 -4.99
C PRO A 185 13.18 16.33 -5.14
N ASN A 186 13.90 15.82 -4.13
CA ASN A 186 15.34 15.63 -4.27
C ASN A 186 15.56 14.27 -4.95
N PRO A 187 15.79 14.22 -6.27
CA PRO A 187 15.93 12.95 -7.00
C PRO A 187 17.07 12.10 -6.44
N GLU A 188 18.15 12.73 -5.97
CA GLU A 188 19.28 12.00 -5.38
C GLU A 188 18.90 11.37 -4.04
N ALA A 189 18.10 12.05 -3.21
CA ALA A 189 17.63 11.48 -1.95
C ALA A 189 16.72 10.28 -2.20
N PHE A 190 15.84 10.37 -3.19
CA PHE A 190 14.97 9.28 -3.59
C PHE A 190 15.74 8.08 -4.14
N ILE A 191 16.70 8.31 -5.07
CA ILE A 191 17.58 7.26 -5.60
C ILE A 191 18.36 6.60 -4.46
N ARG A 192 18.93 7.37 -3.52
CA ARG A 192 19.62 6.81 -2.35
C ARG A 192 18.69 6.00 -1.45
N GLN A 193 17.43 6.45 -1.28
CA GLN A 193 16.47 5.75 -0.46
C GLN A 193 16.06 4.41 -1.05
N THR A 194 15.88 4.34 -2.36
CA THR A 194 15.40 3.15 -3.07
C THR A 194 16.52 2.20 -3.48
N ALA A 195 17.79 2.65 -3.46
CA ALA A 195 18.95 1.84 -3.87
C ALA A 195 19.05 0.48 -3.17
N CYS A 196 18.64 0.38 -1.89
CA CYS A 196 18.66 -0.88 -1.15
C CYS A 196 17.62 -1.91 -1.65
N TYR A 197 16.64 -1.50 -2.44
CA TYR A 197 15.65 -2.42 -3.02
C TYR A 197 16.20 -3.20 -4.22
N GLY A 198 17.35 -2.79 -4.77
CA GLY A 198 18.01 -3.44 -5.92
C GLY A 198 17.18 -3.39 -7.20
N ALA A 199 16.28 -2.44 -7.31
CA ALA A 199 15.45 -2.24 -8.48
C ALA A 199 16.22 -1.57 -9.62
N ASP A 200 15.82 -1.84 -10.87
CA ASP A 200 16.40 -1.20 -12.06
C ASP A 200 15.99 0.27 -12.16
N GLU A 201 14.79 0.59 -11.68
CA GLU A 201 14.23 1.93 -11.69
C GLU A 201 13.25 2.10 -10.52
N ALA A 202 13.13 3.32 -10.03
CA ALA A 202 12.13 3.68 -9.02
C ALA A 202 11.48 5.02 -9.40
N VAL A 203 10.17 5.11 -9.20
CA VAL A 203 9.39 6.31 -9.48
C VAL A 203 8.51 6.70 -8.31
N ASN A 204 8.27 8.00 -8.19
CA ASN A 204 7.27 8.56 -7.31
C ASN A 204 6.05 8.94 -8.13
N LEU A 205 4.92 8.31 -7.82
CA LEU A 205 3.61 8.72 -8.29
C LEU A 205 2.70 8.96 -7.11
N VAL A 206 1.80 9.91 -7.27
CA VAL A 206 0.73 10.18 -6.32
C VAL A 206 -0.57 9.80 -6.98
N GLY A 207 -1.23 8.80 -6.42
CA GLY A 207 -2.61 8.49 -6.76
C GLY A 207 -3.52 9.44 -6.00
N VAL A 208 -4.42 10.09 -6.70
CA VAL A 208 -5.41 11.01 -6.12
C VAL A 208 -6.80 10.64 -6.61
N ALA A 209 -7.80 10.86 -5.76
CA ALA A 209 -9.20 10.62 -6.11
C ALA A 209 -10.12 11.49 -5.27
N ASP A 210 -11.30 11.80 -5.81
CA ASP A 210 -12.38 12.40 -5.03
C ASP A 210 -13.16 11.32 -4.27
N VAL A 211 -13.43 11.56 -2.98
CA VAL A 211 -14.23 10.71 -2.09
C VAL A 211 -15.29 11.59 -1.42
N GLY A 212 -16.41 11.82 -2.10
CA GLY A 212 -17.41 12.77 -1.63
C GLY A 212 -16.89 14.21 -1.64
N ASP A 213 -16.77 14.82 -0.47
CA ASP A 213 -16.23 16.17 -0.23
C ASP A 213 -14.75 16.17 0.23
N GLU A 214 -14.12 15.01 0.21
CA GLU A 214 -12.71 14.81 0.57
C GLU A 214 -11.89 14.42 -0.66
N THR A 215 -10.60 14.70 -0.63
CA THR A 215 -9.63 14.18 -1.61
C THR A 215 -8.75 13.14 -0.94
N LEU A 216 -8.67 11.97 -1.57
CA LEU A 216 -7.79 10.87 -1.15
C LEU A 216 -6.45 10.97 -1.87
N TYR A 217 -5.38 10.67 -1.13
CA TYR A 217 -4.01 10.60 -1.63
C TYR A 217 -3.36 9.28 -1.25
N CYS A 218 -2.74 8.61 -2.23
CA CYS A 218 -1.78 7.51 -2.02
C CYS A 218 -0.47 7.87 -2.70
N TYR A 219 0.65 7.55 -2.06
CA TYR A 219 1.99 7.90 -2.56
C TYR A 219 3.00 6.77 -2.33
N PRO A 220 2.74 5.56 -2.83
CA PRO A 220 3.65 4.45 -2.65
C PRO A 220 4.98 4.67 -3.37
N THR A 221 6.00 3.96 -2.94
CA THR A 221 7.21 3.78 -3.74
C THR A 221 6.98 2.67 -4.74
N ILE A 222 7.23 2.94 -6.01
CA ILE A 222 7.02 2.01 -7.12
C ILE A 222 8.37 1.73 -7.77
N CYS A 223 8.68 0.46 -7.98
CA CYS A 223 9.95 0.01 -8.53
C CYS A 223 9.75 -0.93 -9.71
N ARG A 224 10.72 -0.88 -10.64
CA ARG A 224 10.80 -1.80 -11.77
C ARG A 224 11.88 -2.85 -11.54
N TYR A 225 11.53 -4.09 -11.83
CA TYR A 225 12.43 -5.25 -11.87
C TYR A 225 12.27 -5.94 -13.22
N GLY A 226 13.30 -5.90 -14.06
CA GLY A 226 13.20 -6.33 -15.44
C GLY A 226 12.22 -5.47 -16.23
N ASP A 227 11.19 -6.09 -16.75
CA ASP A 227 10.12 -5.45 -17.53
C ASP A 227 8.81 -5.21 -16.73
N ARG A 228 8.83 -5.42 -15.41
CA ARG A 228 7.64 -5.36 -14.57
C ARG A 228 7.75 -4.33 -13.44
N TRP A 229 6.65 -3.64 -13.22
CA TRP A 229 6.48 -2.65 -12.17
C TRP A 229 5.70 -3.20 -10.98
N TYR A 230 6.07 -2.78 -9.77
CA TYR A 230 5.44 -3.19 -8.53
C TYR A 230 5.50 -2.07 -7.50
N LEU A 231 4.57 -2.05 -6.57
CA LEU A 231 4.75 -1.32 -5.32
C LEU A 231 5.78 -2.05 -4.44
N VAL A 232 6.61 -1.29 -3.76
CA VAL A 232 7.57 -1.84 -2.77
C VAL A 232 7.34 -1.31 -1.36
N SER A 233 6.63 -0.19 -1.25
CA SER A 233 6.21 0.39 0.03
C SER A 233 4.95 1.21 -0.16
N VAL A 234 4.03 1.16 0.79
CA VAL A 234 2.81 1.98 0.78
C VAL A 234 3.08 3.45 1.07
N SER A 235 4.25 3.78 1.61
CA SER A 235 4.67 5.15 1.89
C SER A 235 5.95 5.49 1.16
N SER A 236 6.07 6.73 0.74
CA SER A 236 7.28 7.25 0.12
C SER A 236 7.64 8.62 0.69
N PHE A 237 8.80 9.10 0.31
CA PHE A 237 9.24 10.47 0.63
C PHE A 237 8.31 11.54 0.02
N THR A 238 7.51 11.18 -0.97
CA THR A 238 6.54 12.05 -1.64
C THR A 238 5.54 12.66 -0.66
N SER A 239 5.19 11.97 0.42
CA SER A 239 4.29 12.49 1.44
C SER A 239 4.77 13.82 2.04
N MET A 240 6.08 14.03 2.19
CA MET A 240 6.63 15.30 2.64
C MET A 240 6.47 16.42 1.61
N ILE A 241 6.50 16.07 0.32
CA ILE A 241 6.38 17.03 -0.79
C ILE A 241 4.96 17.57 -0.87
N ILE A 242 3.97 16.70 -0.71
CA ILE A 242 2.55 17.08 -0.78
C ILE A 242 1.99 17.62 0.54
N GLY A 243 2.83 17.80 1.54
CA GLY A 243 2.43 18.42 2.80
C GLY A 243 1.77 17.47 3.81
N VAL A 244 1.83 16.18 3.58
CA VAL A 244 1.35 15.16 4.52
C VAL A 244 2.43 14.93 5.56
N SER A 245 2.12 15.16 6.82
CA SER A 245 3.10 15.14 7.91
C SER A 245 3.61 13.76 8.32
N ASN A 246 2.97 12.68 7.88
CA ASN A 246 3.29 11.34 8.32
C ASN A 246 3.73 10.43 7.18
N LEU A 247 4.99 10.03 7.20
CA LEU A 247 5.63 9.16 6.21
C LEU A 247 5.16 7.69 6.26
N ASN A 248 4.38 7.32 7.26
CA ASN A 248 3.96 5.94 7.52
C ASN A 248 2.48 5.70 7.21
N GLN A 249 1.90 6.52 6.35
CA GLN A 249 0.50 6.38 5.91
C GLN A 249 0.44 5.68 4.56
N ALA A 250 -0.50 4.74 4.43
CA ALA A 250 -0.76 4.07 3.15
C ALA A 250 -1.63 4.94 2.22
N PHE A 251 -2.53 5.73 2.82
CA PHE A 251 -3.30 6.78 2.17
C PHE A 251 -3.78 7.79 3.22
N VAL A 252 -4.18 8.96 2.77
CA VAL A 252 -4.84 9.99 3.59
C VAL A 252 -5.99 10.57 2.82
N CYS A 253 -7.02 11.05 3.55
CA CYS A 253 -8.07 11.88 3.02
C CYS A 253 -8.01 13.25 3.69
N GLY A 254 -8.14 14.30 2.91
CA GLY A 254 -8.16 15.67 3.40
C GLY A 254 -9.30 16.46 2.80
N PRO A 255 -9.75 17.54 3.47
CA PRO A 255 -10.78 18.42 2.93
C PRO A 255 -10.25 19.18 1.70
N GLY A 256 -11.09 19.37 0.72
CA GLY A 256 -10.79 20.10 -0.51
C GLY A 256 -11.05 19.28 -1.75
N SER A 257 -11.06 19.94 -2.89
CA SER A 257 -11.25 19.28 -4.18
C SER A 257 -9.90 19.04 -4.85
N LEU A 258 -9.82 17.96 -5.62
CA LEU A 258 -8.67 17.67 -6.47
C LEU A 258 -8.29 18.85 -7.39
N ALA A 259 -9.30 19.61 -7.84
CA ALA A 259 -9.07 20.78 -8.70
C ALA A 259 -8.23 21.89 -8.04
N ASP A 260 -8.25 21.98 -6.71
CA ASP A 260 -7.48 23.00 -5.96
C ASP A 260 -6.01 22.61 -5.79
N LEU A 261 -5.65 21.38 -6.11
CA LEU A 261 -4.34 20.77 -5.84
C LEU A 261 -3.49 20.60 -7.09
N ILE A 262 -4.10 20.66 -8.26
CA ILE A 262 -3.41 20.42 -9.55
C ILE A 262 -3.11 21.75 -10.23
N ARG A 263 -1.91 21.84 -10.82
CA ARG A 263 -1.49 22.97 -11.68
C ARG A 263 -2.15 22.93 -13.04
#